data_0357109f997e9bba34ffd7db76aed9cd
#
_entry.id   0357109f997e9bba34ffd7db76aed9cd
#
_cell.length_a   1.000
_cell.length_b   1.000
_cell.length_c   1.000
_cell.angle_alpha   90.00
_cell.angle_beta   90.00
_cell.angle_gamma   90.00
#
_symmetry.space_group_name_H-M   'P 1'
#
loop_
_entity.id
_entity.type
_entity.pdbx_description
1 polymer ?
#
loop_
_entity_poly.entity_id
_entity_poly.type
_entity_poly.pdbx_seq_one_letter_code
_entity_poly.pdbx_strand_id
1 'polypeptide(L)'
;LFIDECVEGIQRIMESDVREPLNLGSTRKISMNDLVYLIAKLVGKEVTVENVDGPRGVMGRTSDNKLIKEKIDWAPDEDLETGITKTYDWILAQIESGVEDV
;
A
#
# COMPACT_ATOMS: atom_id res chain seq x y z
N LEU A 1 -0.78 -1.48 1.41
CA LEU A 1 -0.36 -1.05 2.75
C LEU A 1 0.77 -0.02 2.64
N PHE A 2 0.54 1.16 3.20
CA PHE A 2 1.56 2.21 3.19
C PHE A 2 2.67 1.90 4.20
N ILE A 3 3.90 2.30 3.87
CA ILE A 3 5.09 1.91 4.64
C ILE A 3 5.02 2.35 6.11
N ASP A 4 4.47 3.53 6.40
CA ASP A 4 4.38 4.03 7.77
C ASP A 4 3.50 3.13 8.64
N GLU A 5 2.38 2.65 8.10
CA GLU A 5 1.52 1.70 8.81
C GLU A 5 2.16 0.32 8.93
N CYS A 6 2.91 -0.09 7.93
CA CYS A 6 3.67 -1.35 7.98
C CYS A 6 4.69 -1.32 9.12
N VAL A 7 5.46 -0.25 9.22
CA VAL A 7 6.47 -0.05 10.28
C VAL A 7 5.80 0.03 11.64
N GLU A 8 4.73 0.78 11.77
CA GLU A 8 3.98 0.88 13.02
C GLU A 8 3.44 -0.48 13.46
N GLY A 9 2.87 -1.24 12.53
CA GLY A 9 2.33 -2.57 12.81
C GLY A 9 3.42 -3.53 13.29
N ILE A 10 4.57 -3.56 12.63
CA ILE A 10 5.70 -4.39 13.04
C ILE A 10 6.17 -4.01 14.45
N GLN A 11 6.30 -2.72 14.72
CA GLN A 11 6.71 -2.23 16.05
C GLN A 11 5.72 -2.64 17.13
N ARG A 12 4.41 -2.47 16.88
CA ARG A 12 3.37 -2.85 17.82
C ARG A 12 3.36 -4.35 18.12
N ILE A 13 3.58 -5.18 17.09
CA ILE A 13 3.69 -6.63 17.26
C ILE A 13 4.90 -6.98 18.12
N MET A 14 6.05 -6.35 17.83
CA MET A 14 7.28 -6.57 18.60
C MET A 14 7.16 -6.18 20.07
N GLU A 15 6.43 -5.11 20.36
CA GLU A 15 6.20 -4.62 21.73
C GLU A 15 5.11 -5.40 22.48
N SER A 16 4.35 -6.24 21.78
CA SER A 16 3.26 -7.04 22.36
C SER A 16 3.78 -8.35 22.94
N ASP A 17 2.91 -9.04 23.69
CA ASP A 17 3.17 -10.38 24.21
C ASP A 17 2.72 -11.49 23.25
N VAL A 18 2.26 -11.14 22.05
CA VAL A 18 1.77 -12.10 21.05
C VAL A 18 2.93 -12.94 20.53
N ARG A 19 2.75 -14.27 20.56
CA ARG A 19 3.75 -15.25 20.14
C ARG A 19 3.39 -15.97 18.85
N GLU A 20 2.22 -15.70 18.29
CA GLU A 20 1.72 -16.30 17.05
C GLU A 20 1.89 -15.36 15.87
N PRO A 21 1.95 -15.88 14.63
CA PRO A 21 1.95 -15.03 13.44
C PRO A 21 0.66 -14.20 13.34
N LEU A 22 0.80 -12.95 12.93
CA LEU A 22 -0.32 -12.04 12.67
C LEU A 22 -0.25 -11.54 11.24
N ASN A 23 -1.38 -11.57 10.54
CA ASN A 23 -1.49 -10.93 9.25
C ASN A 23 -1.50 -9.41 9.41
N LEU A 24 -0.70 -8.73 8.63
CA LEU A 24 -0.61 -7.28 8.60
C LEU A 24 -0.67 -6.81 7.14
N GLY A 25 -1.76 -6.19 6.76
CA GLY A 25 -1.93 -5.75 5.39
C GLY A 25 -3.18 -4.92 5.20
N SER A 26 -3.46 -4.55 3.96
CA SER A 26 -4.68 -3.83 3.59
C SER A 26 -5.82 -4.81 3.33
N THR A 27 -7.02 -4.42 3.72
CA THR A 27 -8.25 -5.15 3.38
C THR A 27 -8.82 -4.73 2.03
N ARG A 28 -8.33 -3.63 1.46
CA ARG A 28 -8.81 -3.12 0.17
C ARG A 28 -8.16 -3.84 -1.00
N LYS A 29 -8.97 -4.22 -1.97
CA LYS A 29 -8.54 -4.84 -3.21
C LYS A 29 -8.81 -3.89 -4.37
N ILE A 30 -7.84 -3.72 -5.26
CA ILE A 30 -7.96 -2.87 -6.44
C ILE A 30 -7.26 -3.53 -7.62
N SER A 31 -7.84 -3.42 -8.82
CA SER A 31 -7.18 -3.88 -10.04
C SER A 31 -6.02 -2.97 -10.42
N MET A 32 -5.06 -3.49 -11.18
CA MET A 32 -3.94 -2.68 -11.66
C MET A 32 -4.39 -1.52 -12.54
N ASN A 33 -5.38 -1.74 -13.42
CA ASN A 33 -5.93 -0.67 -14.25
C ASN A 33 -6.59 0.42 -13.40
N ASP A 34 -7.39 0.04 -12.42
CA ASP A 34 -8.03 1.00 -11.52
C ASP A 34 -7.00 1.76 -10.67
N LEU A 35 -5.92 1.10 -10.28
CA LEU A 35 -4.82 1.76 -9.57
C LEU A 35 -4.16 2.84 -10.40
N VAL A 36 -3.91 2.57 -11.69
CA VAL A 36 -3.35 3.57 -12.61
C VAL A 36 -4.28 4.78 -12.75
N TYR A 37 -5.58 4.55 -12.92
CA TYR A 37 -6.56 5.64 -13.02
C TYR A 37 -6.70 6.41 -11.71
N LEU A 38 -6.62 5.74 -10.59
CA LEU A 38 -6.63 6.40 -9.28
C LEU A 38 -5.44 7.34 -9.11
N ILE A 39 -4.24 6.87 -9.44
CA ILE A 39 -3.02 7.68 -9.36
C ILE A 39 -3.13 8.90 -10.30
N ALA A 40 -3.56 8.66 -11.54
CA ALA A 40 -3.74 9.75 -12.52
C ALA A 40 -4.72 10.81 -12.02
N LYS A 41 -5.83 10.38 -11.43
CA LYS A 41 -6.83 11.29 -10.86
C LYS A 41 -6.26 12.11 -9.70
N LEU A 42 -5.51 11.48 -8.80
CA LEU A 42 -4.94 12.15 -7.63
C LEU A 42 -3.92 13.22 -8.00
N VAL A 43 -3.20 13.03 -9.11
CA VAL A 43 -2.16 13.96 -9.56
C VAL A 43 -2.64 14.88 -10.69
N GLY A 44 -3.90 14.76 -11.13
CA GLY A 44 -4.48 15.61 -12.16
C GLY A 44 -3.94 15.36 -13.56
N LYS A 45 -3.51 14.14 -13.87
CA LYS A 45 -2.98 13.75 -15.19
C LYS A 45 -3.96 12.85 -15.93
N GLU A 46 -3.99 12.99 -17.24
CA GLU A 46 -4.71 12.08 -18.11
C GLU A 46 -3.76 10.99 -18.62
N VAL A 47 -4.20 9.73 -18.53
CA VAL A 47 -3.42 8.60 -19.01
C VAL A 47 -4.30 7.65 -19.79
N THR A 48 -3.69 6.94 -20.75
CA THR A 48 -4.33 5.84 -21.47
C THR A 48 -3.65 4.55 -21.08
N VAL A 49 -4.45 3.58 -20.64
CA VAL A 49 -3.95 2.26 -20.27
C VAL A 49 -3.94 1.34 -21.47
N GLU A 50 -2.80 0.71 -21.75
CA GLU A 50 -2.65 -0.34 -22.74
C GLU A 50 -2.27 -1.64 -22.03
N ASN A 51 -3.15 -2.64 -22.16
CA ASN A 51 -2.88 -3.97 -21.60
C ASN A 51 -2.12 -4.81 -22.63
N VAL A 52 -0.96 -5.32 -22.23
CA VAL A 52 -0.12 -6.16 -23.09
C VAL A 52 -0.02 -7.56 -22.49
N ASP A 53 0.21 -8.55 -23.36
CA ASP A 53 0.44 -9.92 -22.90
C ASP A 53 1.73 -10.02 -22.11
N GLY A 54 1.70 -10.79 -21.03
CA GLY A 54 2.86 -10.99 -20.18
C GLY A 54 2.59 -12.04 -19.10
N PRO A 55 3.62 -12.42 -18.33
CA PRO A 55 3.45 -13.37 -17.25
C PRO A 55 2.52 -12.79 -16.17
N ARG A 56 1.69 -13.68 -15.60
CA ARG A 56 0.79 -13.32 -14.51
C ARG A 56 1.30 -13.87 -13.19
N GLY A 57 1.18 -13.06 -12.15
CA GLY A 57 1.41 -13.52 -10.78
C GLY A 57 0.10 -13.89 -10.08
N VAL A 58 0.02 -13.61 -8.79
CA VAL A 58 -1.19 -13.83 -7.98
C VAL A 58 -2.32 -12.94 -8.50
N MET A 59 -3.51 -13.53 -8.71
CA MET A 59 -4.67 -12.81 -9.25
C MET A 59 -5.23 -11.74 -8.30
N GLY A 60 -5.02 -11.91 -7.01
CA GLY A 60 -5.47 -10.95 -6.02
C GLY A 60 -5.11 -11.41 -4.61
N ARG A 61 -4.92 -10.44 -3.73
CA ARG A 61 -4.61 -10.73 -2.34
C ARG A 61 -5.11 -9.59 -1.46
N THR A 62 -5.70 -9.95 -0.34
CA THR A 62 -6.05 -9.03 0.73
C THR A 62 -5.63 -9.63 2.06
N SER A 63 -5.63 -8.82 3.11
CA SER A 63 -5.35 -9.29 4.46
C SER A 63 -6.65 -9.41 5.26
N ASP A 64 -6.75 -10.43 6.08
CA ASP A 64 -7.74 -10.50 7.15
C ASP A 64 -7.09 -10.01 8.44
N ASN A 65 -7.49 -8.83 8.87
CA ASN A 65 -6.91 -8.15 10.03
C ASN A 65 -7.69 -8.40 11.33
N LYS A 66 -8.57 -9.39 11.38
CA LYS A 66 -9.34 -9.68 12.60
C LYS A 66 -8.46 -10.04 13.76
N LEU A 67 -7.48 -10.90 13.53
CA LEU A 67 -6.62 -11.41 14.61
C LEU A 67 -5.70 -10.31 15.16
N ILE A 68 -5.09 -9.50 14.31
CA ILE A 68 -4.24 -8.40 14.78
C ILE A 68 -5.05 -7.38 15.58
N LYS A 69 -6.26 -7.04 15.13
CA LYS A 69 -7.15 -6.14 15.87
C LYS A 69 -7.54 -6.70 17.23
N GLU A 70 -7.85 -7.99 17.29
CA GLU A 70 -8.21 -8.69 18.52
C GLU A 70 -7.05 -8.75 19.51
N LYS A 71 -5.84 -9.08 19.03
CA LYS A 71 -4.68 -9.32 19.88
C LYS A 71 -3.96 -8.07 20.36
N ILE A 72 -3.87 -7.04 19.54
CA ILE A 72 -3.13 -5.80 19.89
C ILE A 72 -3.98 -4.54 19.80
N ASP A 73 -5.29 -4.68 19.61
CA ASP A 73 -6.27 -3.57 19.52
C ASP A 73 -5.85 -2.48 18.52
N TRP A 74 -5.27 -2.89 17.41
CA TRP A 74 -4.84 -2.01 16.34
C TRP A 74 -4.86 -2.75 15.01
N ALA A 75 -5.17 -2.04 13.95
CA ALA A 75 -5.05 -2.50 12.58
C ALA A 75 -4.78 -1.31 11.66
N PRO A 76 -4.14 -1.50 10.49
CA PRO A 76 -3.97 -0.41 9.53
C PRO A 76 -5.33 0.12 9.07
N ASP A 77 -5.48 1.42 9.02
CA ASP A 77 -6.75 2.07 8.61
C ASP A 77 -6.56 3.22 7.63
N GLU A 78 -5.33 3.55 7.25
CA GLU A 78 -5.06 4.60 6.27
C GLU A 78 -5.62 4.22 4.90
N ASP A 79 -6.33 5.14 4.26
CA ASP A 79 -6.88 4.88 2.94
C ASP A 79 -5.78 4.82 1.87
N LEU A 80 -6.08 4.12 0.78
CA LEU A 80 -5.13 3.93 -0.32
C LEU A 80 -4.73 5.26 -0.96
N GLU A 81 -5.68 6.17 -1.10
CA GLU A 81 -5.48 7.48 -1.71
C GLU A 81 -4.42 8.30 -0.95
N THR A 82 -4.50 8.31 0.37
CA THR A 82 -3.55 9.04 1.22
C THR A 82 -2.14 8.45 1.09
N GLY A 83 -2.00 7.15 1.16
CA GLY A 83 -0.70 6.48 1.03
C GLY A 83 -0.08 6.68 -0.34
N ILE A 84 -0.87 6.58 -1.40
CA ILE A 84 -0.41 6.81 -2.78
C ILE A 84 0.03 8.26 -2.96
N THR A 85 -0.72 9.23 -2.44
CA THR A 85 -0.35 10.64 -2.55
C THR A 85 1.01 10.91 -1.89
N LYS A 86 1.23 10.39 -0.70
CA LYS A 86 2.52 10.52 -0.01
C LYS A 86 3.67 9.89 -0.80
N THR A 87 3.45 8.71 -1.35
CA THR A 87 4.46 8.01 -2.16
C THR A 87 4.76 8.76 -3.44
N TYR A 88 3.73 9.23 -4.14
CA TYR A 88 3.90 10.02 -5.36
C TYR A 88 4.69 11.30 -5.10
N ASP A 89 4.33 12.04 -4.06
CA ASP A 89 5.00 13.29 -3.72
C ASP A 89 6.48 13.05 -3.39
N TRP A 90 6.79 11.98 -2.68
CA TRP A 90 8.17 11.60 -2.40
C TRP A 90 8.95 11.28 -3.66
N ILE A 91 8.38 10.46 -4.56
CA ILE A 91 9.03 10.10 -5.83
C ILE A 91 9.26 11.35 -6.69
N LEU A 92 8.25 12.21 -6.79
CA LEU A 92 8.35 13.46 -7.56
C LEU A 92 9.47 14.35 -7.02
N ALA A 93 9.56 14.50 -5.70
CA ALA A 93 10.62 15.26 -5.07
C ALA A 93 12.01 14.69 -5.35
N GLN A 94 12.16 13.35 -5.37
CA GLN A 94 13.41 12.69 -5.72
C GLN A 94 13.79 12.96 -7.18
N ILE A 95 12.86 12.85 -8.10
CA ILE A 95 13.09 13.13 -9.53
C ILE A 95 13.48 14.58 -9.74
N GLU A 96 12.79 15.53 -9.12
CA GLU A 96 13.08 16.97 -9.23
C GLU A 96 14.43 17.33 -8.61
N SER A 97 14.91 16.58 -7.64
CA SER A 97 16.25 16.79 -7.03
C SER A 97 17.38 16.12 -7.83
N GLY A 98 17.09 15.45 -8.94
CA GLY A 98 18.07 14.83 -9.83
C GLY A 98 18.47 13.40 -9.46
N VAL A 99 17.72 12.72 -8.59
CA VAL A 99 17.94 11.30 -8.30
C VAL A 99 17.42 10.46 -9.47
N GLU A 100 18.27 9.64 -10.06
CA GLU A 100 17.93 8.86 -11.25
C GLU A 100 17.27 7.51 -10.92
N ASP A 101 17.62 6.89 -9.81
CA ASP A 101 17.18 5.54 -9.42
C ASP A 101 16.21 5.61 -8.22
N VAL A 102 14.94 5.86 -8.50
CA VAL A 102 13.90 5.92 -7.46
C VAL A 102 12.92 4.76 -7.55
#